data_f60cb0b3f329b35c18c147b8e7a93bfe
#
_entry.id   f60cb0b3f329b35c18c147b8e7a93bfe
#
_cell.length_a   1.000
_cell.length_b   1.000
_cell.length_c   1.000
_cell.angle_alpha   90.00
_cell.angle_beta   90.00
_cell.angle_gamma   90.00
#
_symmetry.space_group_name_H-M   'P 1'
#
loop_
_entity.id
_entity.type
_entity.pdbx_description
1 polymer ?
#
loop_
_entity_poly.entity_id
_entity_poly.type
_entity_poly.pdbx_seq_one_letter_code
_entity_poly.pdbx_strand_id
1 'polypeptide(L)'
;MSLSTWPKSMKAAILVQQKQPLVIDEIHLPETLSCGQVLVKIAYSGICGSQLGEIDGVKGPDLYLPHLLGHEASGYAIDTGPGVKKVKPGEHLVLHWMRGSGLEAEPPAYTWRGRKVNAGWITTFNEFAIVSENRLTVIPPSVDGKIAALFGCAVTTGLGVVVNNAKLKPGESIVIFGAGGVGLNVIQGAALTSAHPIIGVDIHDNRLVLAKEMGATHTINARKCNLRDEIRKIVGTAGADVIVDNTGLSEMIELAYELTGPKGRVVLVGVPRKGDTVSLYSLPLHFGKQLCGSHGGETNPSEDIPRYLKLLDSGKLVLAPLITHEFSLERINDAITMIRGGEIAGRGMVVMNDSCVEPIHD
;
A
#
# COMPACT_ATOMS: atom_id res chain seq x y z
N MET A 1 32.59 2.92 -22.81
CA MET A 1 31.56 3.47 -21.92
C MET A 1 30.41 3.91 -22.82
N SER A 2 29.33 3.16 -22.90
CA SER A 2 28.13 3.56 -23.62
C SER A 2 27.56 4.77 -22.87
N LEU A 3 27.38 5.90 -23.56
CA LEU A 3 26.61 7.03 -23.02
C LEU A 3 25.20 6.51 -22.78
N SER A 4 24.76 6.50 -21.54
CA SER A 4 23.41 6.08 -21.19
C SER A 4 22.40 6.93 -21.96
N THR A 5 21.47 6.27 -22.67
CA THR A 5 20.41 6.90 -23.47
C THR A 5 19.16 7.24 -22.65
N TRP A 6 19.27 7.29 -21.31
CA TRP A 6 18.11 7.60 -20.48
C TRP A 6 17.75 9.09 -20.55
N PRO A 7 16.50 9.43 -20.26
CA PRO A 7 16.06 10.83 -20.23
C PRO A 7 16.82 11.59 -19.14
N LYS A 8 17.24 12.81 -19.46
CA LYS A 8 17.90 13.72 -18.49
C LYS A 8 16.91 14.30 -17.49
N SER A 9 15.65 14.33 -17.86
CA SER A 9 14.55 14.88 -17.06
C SER A 9 13.32 13.99 -17.16
N MET A 10 12.40 14.16 -16.22
CA MET A 10 11.13 13.46 -16.15
C MET A 10 10.08 14.33 -15.48
N LYS A 11 8.83 14.09 -15.79
CA LYS A 11 7.71 14.67 -15.07
C LYS A 11 7.50 13.96 -13.73
N ALA A 12 7.21 14.73 -12.68
CA ALA A 12 6.97 14.22 -11.34
C ALA A 12 5.95 15.06 -10.58
N ALA A 13 5.25 14.45 -9.63
CA ALA A 13 4.41 15.15 -8.67
C ALA A 13 5.19 15.37 -7.37
N ILE A 14 5.41 16.62 -7.02
CA ILE A 14 6.32 17.08 -5.96
C ILE A 14 5.50 17.61 -4.79
N LEU A 15 5.76 17.11 -3.58
CA LEU A 15 5.27 17.73 -2.35
C LEU A 15 6.23 18.85 -1.96
N VAL A 16 5.80 20.08 -2.22
CA VAL A 16 6.59 21.29 -1.92
C VAL A 16 6.25 21.83 -0.54
N GLN A 17 4.99 21.71 -0.15
CA GLN A 17 4.48 22.17 1.14
C GLN A 17 3.35 21.26 1.60
N GLN A 18 3.35 20.86 2.87
CA GLN A 18 2.23 20.10 3.45
C GLN A 18 0.92 20.88 3.35
N LYS A 19 -0.19 20.14 3.24
CA LYS A 19 -1.56 20.66 3.11
C LYS A 19 -1.82 21.48 1.85
N GLN A 20 -0.94 21.40 0.87
CA GLN A 20 -1.10 22.00 -0.45
C GLN A 20 -1.18 20.92 -1.54
N PRO A 21 -1.77 21.22 -2.70
CA PRO A 21 -1.71 20.33 -3.85
C PRO A 21 -0.27 20.02 -4.25
N LEU A 22 -0.05 18.83 -4.81
CA LEU A 22 1.24 18.46 -5.40
C LEU A 22 1.52 19.35 -6.62
N VAL A 23 2.77 19.77 -6.77
CA VAL A 23 3.24 20.49 -7.94
C VAL A 23 3.68 19.47 -8.99
N ILE A 24 3.06 19.46 -10.15
CA ILE A 24 3.46 18.64 -11.28
C ILE A 24 4.41 19.46 -12.14
N ASP A 25 5.68 19.03 -12.20
CA ASP A 25 6.71 19.75 -12.93
C ASP A 25 7.81 18.78 -13.43
N GLU A 26 8.68 19.31 -14.29
CA GLU A 26 9.86 18.59 -14.78
C GLU A 26 11.00 18.66 -13.75
N ILE A 27 11.61 17.50 -13.46
CA ILE A 27 12.79 17.37 -12.60
C ILE A 27 13.92 16.67 -13.37
N HIS A 28 15.17 16.92 -12.98
CA HIS A 28 16.34 16.30 -13.60
C HIS A 28 16.80 15.08 -12.81
N LEU A 29 17.11 14.03 -13.57
CA LEU A 29 17.72 12.81 -13.05
C LEU A 29 19.25 13.00 -12.84
N PRO A 30 19.87 12.20 -11.94
CA PRO A 30 21.32 12.13 -11.87
C PRO A 30 21.89 11.51 -13.15
N GLU A 31 23.13 11.85 -13.50
CA GLU A 31 23.77 11.40 -14.74
C GLU A 31 24.20 9.91 -14.70
N THR A 32 24.33 9.32 -13.52
CA THR A 32 24.79 7.94 -13.31
C THR A 32 24.05 7.26 -12.16
N LEU A 33 23.96 5.94 -12.22
CA LEU A 33 23.46 5.12 -11.13
C LEU A 33 24.59 4.75 -10.17
N SER A 34 24.31 4.88 -8.87
CA SER A 34 25.19 4.40 -7.82
C SER A 34 25.08 2.87 -7.65
N CYS A 35 26.00 2.29 -6.86
CA CYS A 35 25.97 0.88 -6.54
C CYS A 35 24.63 0.47 -5.94
N GLY A 36 24.02 -0.60 -6.47
CA GLY A 36 22.73 -1.14 -6.03
C GLY A 36 21.49 -0.38 -6.52
N GLN A 37 21.63 0.71 -7.28
CA GLN A 37 20.50 1.44 -7.85
C GLN A 37 20.04 0.84 -9.17
N VAL A 38 18.75 0.93 -9.44
CA VAL A 38 18.08 0.54 -10.68
C VAL A 38 17.23 1.70 -11.16
N LEU A 39 17.36 2.07 -12.42
CA LEU A 39 16.45 3.01 -13.11
C LEU A 39 15.27 2.21 -13.65
N VAL A 40 14.08 2.59 -13.23
CA VAL A 40 12.82 1.95 -13.63
C VAL A 40 11.93 2.97 -14.32
N LYS A 41 11.38 2.66 -15.49
CA LYS A 41 10.27 3.38 -16.09
C LYS A 41 8.99 2.92 -15.42
N ILE A 42 8.28 3.82 -14.77
CA ILE A 42 7.01 3.52 -14.12
C ILE A 42 5.92 3.40 -15.19
N ALA A 43 5.12 2.35 -15.12
CA ALA A 43 3.94 2.17 -15.95
C ALA A 43 2.67 2.54 -15.17
N TYR A 44 2.55 2.04 -13.95
CA TYR A 44 1.38 2.24 -13.10
C TYR A 44 1.81 2.46 -11.65
N SER A 45 1.14 3.40 -10.96
CA SER A 45 1.38 3.67 -9.54
C SER A 45 0.07 3.79 -8.78
N GLY A 46 -0.10 3.01 -7.71
CA GLY A 46 -1.26 3.09 -6.83
C GLY A 46 -1.17 4.28 -5.86
N ILE A 47 -2.32 4.86 -5.52
CA ILE A 47 -2.41 5.93 -4.53
C ILE A 47 -2.87 5.34 -3.20
N CYS A 48 -2.01 5.39 -2.20
CA CYS A 48 -2.28 4.88 -0.86
C CYS A 48 -2.69 6.01 0.10
N GLY A 49 -3.53 5.69 1.09
CA GLY A 49 -3.91 6.64 2.14
C GLY A 49 -2.72 7.20 2.95
N SER A 50 -1.59 6.50 3.00
CA SER A 50 -0.39 6.98 3.68
C SER A 50 0.22 8.20 2.99
N GLN A 51 0.14 8.34 1.64
CA GLN A 51 0.54 9.56 0.94
C GLN A 51 -0.35 10.74 1.31
N LEU A 52 -1.66 10.52 1.46
CA LEU A 52 -2.55 11.56 1.94
C LEU A 52 -2.13 12.01 3.34
N GLY A 53 -1.78 11.07 4.22
CA GLY A 53 -1.25 11.36 5.55
C GLY A 53 0.06 12.17 5.52
N GLU A 54 0.94 11.93 4.57
CA GLU A 54 2.18 12.71 4.37
C GLU A 54 1.86 14.12 3.88
N ILE A 55 0.99 14.25 2.88
CA ILE A 55 0.53 15.56 2.39
C ILE A 55 -0.14 16.36 3.50
N ASP A 56 -0.97 15.72 4.34
CA ASP A 56 -1.73 16.37 5.40
C ASP A 56 -0.92 16.61 6.70
N GLY A 57 0.32 16.10 6.76
CA GLY A 57 1.19 16.25 7.90
C GLY A 57 0.76 15.46 9.13
N VAL A 58 0.13 14.31 8.95
CA VAL A 58 -0.37 13.43 10.01
C VAL A 58 0.76 13.01 10.97
N LYS A 59 1.96 12.78 10.44
CA LYS A 59 3.17 12.42 11.21
C LYS A 59 3.92 13.62 11.81
N GLY A 60 3.38 14.85 11.68
CA GLY A 60 4.00 16.10 12.12
C GLY A 60 4.70 16.86 10.99
N PRO A 61 5.51 17.90 11.32
CA PRO A 61 6.24 18.68 10.33
C PRO A 61 7.18 17.83 9.51
N ASP A 62 7.15 18.01 8.19
CA ASP A 62 8.01 17.32 7.25
C ASP A 62 9.33 18.06 7.08
N LEU A 63 10.43 17.38 7.40
CA LEU A 63 11.79 17.93 7.35
C LEU A 63 12.49 17.72 6.01
N TYR A 64 11.85 17.02 5.06
CA TYR A 64 12.46 16.60 3.79
C TYR A 64 11.94 17.34 2.56
N LEU A 65 11.06 18.33 2.77
CA LEU A 65 10.49 19.14 1.68
C LEU A 65 11.57 19.93 0.91
N PRO A 66 11.46 20.04 -0.43
CA PRO A 66 10.52 19.33 -1.29
C PRO A 66 10.93 17.88 -1.52
N HIS A 67 9.94 16.99 -1.65
CA HIS A 67 10.21 15.58 -1.96
C HIS A 67 9.15 14.95 -2.85
N LEU A 68 9.50 13.81 -3.46
CA LEU A 68 8.61 12.97 -4.25
C LEU A 68 7.81 12.03 -3.35
N LEU A 69 6.71 11.51 -3.88
CA LEU A 69 5.79 10.60 -3.21
C LEU A 69 5.53 9.34 -4.05
N GLY A 70 4.68 8.45 -3.50
CA GLY A 70 4.33 7.17 -4.11
C GLY A 70 5.23 6.04 -3.61
N HIS A 71 4.66 4.83 -3.43
CA HIS A 71 5.43 3.70 -2.90
C HIS A 71 4.93 2.32 -3.35
N GLU A 72 3.99 2.28 -4.26
CA GLU A 72 3.50 1.04 -4.87
C GLU A 72 3.34 1.25 -6.38
N ALA A 73 4.07 0.47 -7.17
CA ALA A 73 4.05 0.63 -8.62
C ALA A 73 4.44 -0.65 -9.36
N SER A 74 4.21 -0.63 -10.66
CA SER A 74 4.83 -1.53 -11.61
C SER A 74 5.52 -0.75 -12.72
N GLY A 75 6.50 -1.38 -13.36
CA GLY A 75 7.25 -0.75 -14.43
C GLY A 75 8.32 -1.67 -15.01
N TYR A 76 9.20 -1.10 -15.78
CA TYR A 76 10.24 -1.85 -16.49
C TYR A 76 11.63 -1.31 -16.14
N ALA A 77 12.57 -2.22 -15.87
CA ALA A 77 13.96 -1.84 -15.68
C ALA A 77 14.53 -1.24 -16.96
N ILE A 78 15.14 -0.06 -16.85
CA ILE A 78 15.79 0.62 -17.97
C ILE A 78 17.31 0.41 -17.91
N ASP A 79 17.89 0.57 -16.71
CA ASP A 79 19.33 0.42 -16.51
C ASP A 79 19.63 0.04 -15.06
N THR A 80 20.81 -0.51 -14.82
CA THR A 80 21.23 -1.00 -13.51
C THR A 80 22.62 -0.46 -13.13
N GLY A 81 22.72 0.02 -11.91
CA GLY A 81 24.00 0.46 -11.33
C GLY A 81 24.93 -0.70 -10.97
N PRO A 82 26.18 -0.39 -10.62
CA PRO A 82 27.15 -1.42 -10.22
C PRO A 82 26.63 -2.31 -9.09
N GLY A 83 26.94 -3.59 -9.15
CA GLY A 83 26.63 -4.58 -8.13
C GLY A 83 25.20 -5.17 -8.19
N VAL A 84 24.28 -4.60 -8.94
CA VAL A 84 22.94 -5.16 -9.17
C VAL A 84 23.04 -6.52 -9.86
N LYS A 85 22.34 -7.54 -9.34
CA LYS A 85 22.38 -8.92 -9.84
C LYS A 85 20.99 -9.52 -10.09
N LYS A 86 19.96 -9.02 -9.39
CA LYS A 86 18.61 -9.60 -9.41
C LYS A 86 17.73 -9.02 -10.51
N VAL A 87 18.07 -7.84 -11.01
CA VAL A 87 17.30 -7.12 -12.01
C VAL A 87 18.15 -6.89 -13.24
N LYS A 88 17.56 -7.12 -14.42
CA LYS A 88 18.18 -6.83 -15.72
C LYS A 88 17.32 -5.80 -16.48
N PRO A 89 17.93 -4.97 -17.33
CA PRO A 89 17.19 -4.10 -18.23
C PRO A 89 16.14 -4.88 -19.04
N GLY A 90 14.95 -4.29 -19.22
CA GLY A 90 13.81 -4.88 -19.90
C GLY A 90 12.88 -5.72 -19.02
N GLU A 91 13.28 -6.12 -17.83
CA GLU A 91 12.43 -6.94 -16.95
C GLU A 91 11.25 -6.14 -16.37
N HIS A 92 10.10 -6.82 -16.29
CA HIS A 92 8.88 -6.30 -15.67
C HIS A 92 8.98 -6.43 -14.13
N LEU A 93 8.67 -5.35 -13.43
CA LEU A 93 8.95 -5.19 -12.01
C LEU A 93 7.73 -4.75 -11.21
N VAL A 94 7.62 -5.25 -9.98
CA VAL A 94 6.89 -4.58 -8.91
C VAL A 94 7.87 -3.74 -8.10
N LEU A 95 7.51 -2.47 -7.87
CA LEU A 95 8.20 -1.57 -6.95
C LEU A 95 7.45 -1.58 -5.61
N HIS A 96 8.13 -1.89 -4.52
CA HIS A 96 7.53 -2.06 -3.20
C HIS A 96 8.29 -1.31 -2.10
N TRP A 97 7.56 -0.80 -1.11
CA TRP A 97 8.13 0.00 -0.04
C TRP A 97 8.81 -0.84 1.06
N MET A 98 8.36 -2.08 1.27
CA MET A 98 9.04 -3.02 2.16
C MET A 98 10.33 -3.51 1.52
N ARG A 99 11.32 -3.85 2.35
CA ARG A 99 12.56 -4.43 1.88
C ARG A 99 12.35 -5.89 1.48
N GLY A 100 12.86 -6.24 0.30
CA GLY A 100 13.09 -7.62 -0.12
C GLY A 100 14.58 -7.97 -0.08
N SER A 101 14.96 -8.98 -0.84
CA SER A 101 16.37 -9.39 -1.04
C SER A 101 17.05 -8.50 -2.07
N GLY A 102 18.35 -8.35 -1.98
CA GLY A 102 19.21 -7.56 -2.88
C GLY A 102 19.93 -6.43 -2.15
N LEU A 103 20.63 -5.61 -2.94
CA LEU A 103 21.39 -4.49 -2.40
C LEU A 103 20.48 -3.35 -1.96
N GLU A 104 20.80 -2.72 -0.83
CA GLU A 104 20.27 -1.41 -0.45
C GLU A 104 21.24 -0.34 -1.01
N ALA A 105 20.68 0.70 -1.57
CA ALA A 105 21.43 1.85 -2.07
C ALA A 105 20.92 3.15 -1.42
N GLU A 106 21.74 4.17 -1.40
CA GLU A 106 21.32 5.50 -0.97
C GLU A 106 20.24 6.03 -1.91
N PRO A 107 19.24 6.78 -1.38
CA PRO A 107 18.24 7.44 -2.18
C PRO A 107 18.86 8.35 -3.25
N PRO A 108 18.29 8.41 -4.47
CA PRO A 108 18.80 9.28 -5.52
C PRO A 108 18.62 10.76 -5.18
N ALA A 109 19.47 11.60 -5.74
CA ALA A 109 19.34 13.04 -5.67
C ALA A 109 18.80 13.59 -6.99
N TYR A 110 17.54 14.00 -7.01
CA TYR A 110 16.93 14.72 -8.12
C TYR A 110 17.10 16.23 -7.97
N THR A 111 16.98 16.96 -9.07
CA THR A 111 17.08 18.42 -9.07
C THR A 111 15.85 19.05 -9.72
N TRP A 112 15.26 20.02 -9.04
CA TRP A 112 14.12 20.81 -9.50
C TRP A 112 14.43 22.30 -9.33
N ARG A 113 14.42 23.06 -10.44
CA ARG A 113 14.68 24.50 -10.42
C ARG A 113 15.96 24.86 -9.68
N GLY A 114 17.02 24.08 -9.89
CA GLY A 114 18.31 24.25 -9.21
C GLY A 114 18.35 23.88 -7.73
N ARG A 115 17.30 23.24 -7.19
CA ARG A 115 17.24 22.76 -5.80
C ARG A 115 17.19 21.22 -5.77
N LYS A 116 17.76 20.66 -4.72
CA LYS A 116 17.59 19.21 -4.44
C LYS A 116 16.12 18.88 -4.16
N VAL A 117 15.62 17.80 -4.76
CA VAL A 117 14.35 17.15 -4.41
C VAL A 117 14.66 15.80 -3.80
N ASN A 118 14.14 15.55 -2.59
CA ASN A 118 14.34 14.29 -1.90
C ASN A 118 13.41 13.21 -2.49
N ALA A 119 13.90 11.99 -2.58
CA ALA A 119 13.14 10.87 -3.12
C ALA A 119 12.79 9.81 -2.06
N GLY A 120 13.36 9.88 -0.85
CA GLY A 120 13.25 8.77 0.10
C GLY A 120 13.77 7.45 -0.51
N TRP A 121 13.34 6.32 0.07
CA TRP A 121 13.75 4.99 -0.37
C TRP A 121 13.04 4.50 -1.63
N ILE A 122 11.86 5.03 -1.91
CA ILE A 122 11.03 4.72 -3.08
C ILE A 122 10.08 5.89 -3.34
N THR A 123 9.95 6.27 -4.61
CA THR A 123 8.95 7.22 -5.10
C THR A 123 8.44 6.78 -6.45
N THR A 124 7.13 6.90 -6.66
CA THR A 124 6.47 6.33 -7.83
C THR A 124 5.47 7.27 -8.52
N PHE A 125 5.27 8.51 -8.01
CA PHE A 125 4.46 9.52 -8.69
C PHE A 125 5.34 10.36 -9.64
N ASN A 126 6.10 9.65 -10.46
CA ASN A 126 7.06 10.17 -11.43
C ASN A 126 7.22 9.17 -12.57
N GLU A 127 7.59 9.65 -13.77
CA GLU A 127 7.71 8.80 -14.97
C GLU A 127 8.84 7.76 -14.84
N PHE A 128 9.92 8.10 -14.14
CA PHE A 128 11.03 7.20 -13.87
C PHE A 128 11.37 7.24 -12.37
N ALA A 129 11.74 6.10 -11.82
CA ALA A 129 12.21 5.99 -10.45
C ALA A 129 13.62 5.38 -10.42
N ILE A 130 14.50 5.93 -9.59
CA ILE A 130 15.76 5.29 -9.23
C ILE A 130 15.57 4.74 -7.83
N VAL A 131 15.63 3.42 -7.69
CA VAL A 131 15.38 2.71 -6.44
C VAL A 131 16.43 1.65 -6.18
N SER A 132 16.54 1.21 -4.94
CA SER A 132 17.42 0.11 -4.56
C SER A 132 16.96 -1.23 -5.16
N GLU A 133 17.88 -2.12 -5.50
CA GLU A 133 17.57 -3.47 -5.96
C GLU A 133 16.62 -4.22 -5.02
N ASN A 134 16.76 -4.05 -3.70
CA ASN A 134 15.90 -4.70 -2.69
C ASN A 134 14.50 -4.09 -2.55
N ARG A 135 14.16 -3.09 -3.36
CA ARG A 135 12.80 -2.53 -3.49
C ARG A 135 12.09 -2.99 -4.75
N LEU A 136 12.66 -4.00 -5.41
CA LEU A 136 12.19 -4.51 -6.68
C LEU A 136 11.98 -6.02 -6.61
N THR A 137 10.89 -6.48 -7.22
CA THR A 137 10.64 -7.89 -7.48
C THR A 137 10.33 -8.09 -8.95
N VAL A 138 11.14 -8.92 -9.63
CA VAL A 138 10.91 -9.30 -11.02
C VAL A 138 9.68 -10.19 -11.08
N ILE A 139 8.81 -9.93 -12.04
CA ILE A 139 7.58 -10.67 -12.24
C ILE A 139 7.44 -11.15 -13.72
N PRO A 140 6.62 -12.17 -13.98
CA PRO A 140 6.37 -12.60 -15.36
C PRO A 140 5.80 -11.45 -16.22
N PRO A 141 6.23 -11.31 -17.48
CA PRO A 141 5.73 -10.25 -18.37
C PRO A 141 4.25 -10.39 -18.72
N SER A 142 3.64 -11.54 -18.48
CA SER A 142 2.21 -11.80 -18.68
C SER A 142 1.32 -11.20 -17.59
N VAL A 143 1.88 -10.77 -16.47
CA VAL A 143 1.10 -10.15 -15.38
C VAL A 143 0.69 -8.74 -15.82
N ASP A 144 -0.59 -8.44 -15.70
CA ASP A 144 -1.09 -7.09 -15.98
C ASP A 144 -0.40 -6.05 -15.08
N GLY A 145 0.13 -4.97 -15.67
CA GLY A 145 0.89 -3.96 -14.94
C GLY A 145 0.09 -3.22 -13.88
N LYS A 146 -1.20 -2.98 -14.10
CA LYS A 146 -2.07 -2.32 -13.10
C LYS A 146 -2.26 -3.21 -11.88
N ILE A 147 -2.46 -4.51 -12.13
CA ILE A 147 -2.56 -5.53 -11.07
C ILE A 147 -1.24 -5.67 -10.34
N ALA A 148 -0.12 -5.68 -11.09
CA ALA A 148 1.22 -5.77 -10.52
C ALA A 148 1.53 -4.64 -9.53
N ALA A 149 1.12 -3.40 -9.83
CA ALA A 149 1.33 -2.25 -8.96
C ALA A 149 0.75 -2.44 -7.54
N LEU A 150 -0.40 -3.12 -7.41
CA LEU A 150 -1.07 -3.35 -6.13
C LEU A 150 -0.22 -4.18 -5.15
N PHE A 151 0.69 -5.02 -5.66
CA PHE A 151 1.60 -5.82 -4.83
C PHE A 151 2.69 -4.97 -4.16
N GLY A 152 2.90 -3.74 -4.61
CA GLY A 152 3.87 -2.83 -4.00
C GLY A 152 3.54 -2.43 -2.56
N CYS A 153 2.25 -2.45 -2.18
CA CYS A 153 1.78 -2.10 -0.84
C CYS A 153 0.50 -2.84 -0.43
N ALA A 154 -0.63 -2.57 -1.11
CA ALA A 154 -1.95 -2.94 -0.60
C ALA A 154 -2.14 -4.44 -0.43
N VAL A 155 -1.74 -5.24 -1.44
CA VAL A 155 -1.91 -6.70 -1.44
C VAL A 155 -0.97 -7.36 -0.45
N THR A 156 0.31 -7.05 -0.52
CA THR A 156 1.32 -7.62 0.38
C THR A 156 1.01 -7.30 1.83
N THR A 157 0.67 -6.03 2.14
CA THR A 157 0.30 -5.62 3.49
C THR A 157 -0.96 -6.37 3.97
N GLY A 158 -2.04 -6.38 3.18
CA GLY A 158 -3.31 -6.97 3.60
C GLY A 158 -3.22 -8.47 3.85
N LEU A 159 -2.59 -9.23 2.92
CA LEU A 159 -2.39 -10.66 3.09
C LEU A 159 -1.40 -10.96 4.22
N GLY A 160 -0.32 -10.18 4.34
CA GLY A 160 0.66 -10.31 5.41
C GLY A 160 0.06 -10.06 6.80
N VAL A 161 -0.84 -9.09 6.95
CA VAL A 161 -1.59 -8.86 8.20
C VAL A 161 -2.33 -10.13 8.63
N VAL A 162 -2.98 -10.80 7.70
CA VAL A 162 -3.73 -12.04 8.00
C VAL A 162 -2.79 -13.18 8.39
N VAL A 163 -1.72 -13.39 7.62
CA VAL A 163 -0.85 -14.57 7.77
C VAL A 163 0.18 -14.37 8.88
N ASN A 164 0.87 -13.22 8.89
CA ASN A 164 2.03 -13.00 9.75
C ASN A 164 1.65 -12.36 11.09
N ASN A 165 0.80 -11.32 11.09
CA ASN A 165 0.42 -10.62 12.32
C ASN A 165 -0.75 -11.29 13.03
N ALA A 166 -1.88 -11.42 12.36
CA ALA A 166 -3.06 -12.06 12.92
C ALA A 166 -2.90 -13.57 13.10
N LYS A 167 -2.12 -14.23 12.24
CA LYS A 167 -1.97 -15.70 12.23
C LYS A 167 -3.34 -16.38 12.28
N LEU A 168 -4.22 -15.88 11.39
CA LEU A 168 -5.63 -16.22 11.36
C LEU A 168 -5.81 -17.71 11.05
N LYS A 169 -6.69 -18.37 11.82
CA LYS A 169 -6.98 -19.80 11.67
C LYS A 169 -8.35 -20.01 11.00
N PRO A 170 -8.55 -21.14 10.31
CA PRO A 170 -9.86 -21.49 9.78
C PRO A 170 -10.93 -21.48 10.87
N GLY A 171 -12.08 -20.85 10.57
CA GLY A 171 -13.21 -20.73 11.48
C GLY A 171 -13.10 -19.61 12.52
N GLU A 172 -11.95 -18.93 12.67
CA GLU A 172 -11.88 -17.74 13.52
C GLU A 172 -12.67 -16.57 12.92
N SER A 173 -13.31 -15.81 13.79
CA SER A 173 -14.00 -14.57 13.42
C SER A 173 -13.01 -13.41 13.25
N ILE A 174 -13.25 -12.57 12.26
CA ILE A 174 -12.43 -11.38 12.02
C ILE A 174 -13.29 -10.15 11.69
N VAL A 175 -12.97 -9.03 12.34
CA VAL A 175 -13.56 -7.72 12.06
C VAL A 175 -12.49 -6.80 11.50
N ILE A 176 -12.80 -6.11 10.43
CA ILE A 176 -11.87 -5.22 9.72
C ILE A 176 -12.43 -3.79 9.75
N PHE A 177 -11.82 -2.91 10.51
CA PHE A 177 -12.14 -1.50 10.56
C PHE A 177 -11.39 -0.75 9.44
N GLY A 178 -12.16 -0.15 8.53
CA GLY A 178 -11.67 0.48 7.33
C GLY A 178 -11.52 -0.48 6.15
N ALA A 179 -12.47 -0.47 5.23
CA ALA A 179 -12.49 -1.27 4.00
C ALA A 179 -11.88 -0.51 2.81
N GLY A 180 -10.77 0.21 3.03
CA GLY A 180 -9.94 0.79 1.96
C GLY A 180 -9.04 -0.27 1.32
N GLY A 181 -8.09 0.15 0.47
CA GLY A 181 -7.27 -0.78 -0.31
C GLY A 181 -6.56 -1.88 0.49
N VAL A 182 -6.01 -1.58 1.67
CA VAL A 182 -5.41 -2.61 2.55
C VAL A 182 -6.50 -3.47 3.20
N GLY A 183 -7.55 -2.85 3.76
CA GLY A 183 -8.64 -3.58 4.44
C GLY A 183 -9.36 -4.56 3.51
N LEU A 184 -9.56 -4.22 2.24
CA LEU A 184 -10.13 -5.12 1.23
C LEU A 184 -9.23 -6.34 0.99
N ASN A 185 -7.91 -6.17 1.01
CA ASN A 185 -6.97 -7.29 0.91
C ASN A 185 -6.88 -8.11 2.21
N VAL A 186 -7.10 -7.50 3.39
CA VAL A 186 -7.29 -8.24 4.66
C VAL A 186 -8.55 -9.10 4.58
N ILE A 187 -9.66 -8.56 4.08
CA ILE A 187 -10.92 -9.31 3.88
C ILE A 187 -10.70 -10.50 2.95
N GLN A 188 -10.05 -10.28 1.81
CA GLN A 188 -9.74 -11.33 0.86
C GLN A 188 -8.80 -12.40 1.45
N GLY A 189 -7.76 -11.98 2.17
CA GLY A 189 -6.88 -12.86 2.91
C GLY A 189 -7.62 -13.71 3.96
N ALA A 190 -8.57 -13.11 4.68
CA ALA A 190 -9.41 -13.81 5.63
C ALA A 190 -10.31 -14.86 4.96
N ALA A 191 -10.87 -14.53 3.78
CA ALA A 191 -11.66 -15.49 2.99
C ALA A 191 -10.77 -16.67 2.52
N LEU A 192 -9.55 -16.40 2.07
CA LEU A 192 -8.58 -17.43 1.67
C LEU A 192 -8.19 -18.36 2.82
N THR A 193 -8.21 -17.88 4.06
CA THR A 193 -7.94 -18.69 5.26
C THR A 193 -9.18 -19.32 5.86
N SER A 194 -10.34 -19.21 5.20
CA SER A 194 -11.61 -19.77 5.68
C SER A 194 -12.05 -19.24 7.06
N ALA A 195 -11.80 -17.96 7.33
CA ALA A 195 -12.31 -17.30 8.53
C ALA A 195 -13.84 -17.14 8.48
N HIS A 196 -14.52 -17.16 9.61
CA HIS A 196 -15.95 -16.95 9.68
C HIS A 196 -16.41 -16.56 11.10
N PRO A 197 -17.24 -15.49 11.23
CA PRO A 197 -17.61 -14.50 10.21
C PRO A 197 -16.45 -13.57 9.83
N ILE A 198 -16.52 -12.99 8.62
CA ILE A 198 -15.66 -11.92 8.12
C ILE A 198 -16.50 -10.65 8.07
N ILE A 199 -16.20 -9.67 8.91
CA ILE A 199 -17.00 -8.46 9.06
C ILE A 199 -16.21 -7.24 8.57
N GLY A 200 -16.62 -6.67 7.43
CA GLY A 200 -16.08 -5.41 6.93
C GLY A 200 -16.83 -4.21 7.49
N VAL A 201 -16.11 -3.24 8.06
CA VAL A 201 -16.67 -2.00 8.62
C VAL A 201 -16.09 -0.80 7.89
N ASP A 202 -16.92 0.08 7.38
CA ASP A 202 -16.51 1.37 6.79
C ASP A 202 -17.63 2.40 6.98
N ILE A 203 -17.35 3.64 6.66
CA ILE A 203 -18.32 4.74 6.65
C ILE A 203 -18.89 5.02 5.25
N HIS A 204 -18.35 4.39 4.21
CA HIS A 204 -18.72 4.57 2.80
C HIS A 204 -19.36 3.30 2.24
N ASP A 205 -20.60 3.40 1.75
CA ASP A 205 -21.33 2.24 1.22
C ASP A 205 -20.68 1.61 0.00
N ASN A 206 -20.05 2.39 -0.89
CA ASN A 206 -19.33 1.89 -2.05
C ASN A 206 -18.18 0.93 -1.67
N ARG A 207 -17.47 1.21 -0.58
CA ARG A 207 -16.43 0.33 -0.04
C ARG A 207 -17.01 -0.95 0.55
N LEU A 208 -18.18 -0.86 1.18
CA LEU A 208 -18.85 -2.02 1.75
C LEU A 208 -19.40 -2.96 0.68
N VAL A 209 -19.83 -2.43 -0.46
CA VAL A 209 -20.18 -3.25 -1.64
C VAL A 209 -18.96 -4.04 -2.09
N LEU A 210 -17.83 -3.37 -2.31
CA LEU A 210 -16.59 -4.01 -2.72
C LEU A 210 -16.06 -5.00 -1.66
N ALA A 211 -16.24 -4.70 -0.37
CA ALA A 211 -15.89 -5.61 0.72
C ALA A 211 -16.65 -6.96 0.62
N LYS A 212 -17.93 -6.94 0.23
CA LYS A 212 -18.69 -8.18 -0.02
C LYS A 212 -18.14 -8.97 -1.20
N GLU A 213 -17.80 -8.30 -2.29
CA GLU A 213 -17.18 -8.94 -3.47
C GLU A 213 -15.83 -9.58 -3.10
N MET A 214 -15.09 -8.96 -2.18
CA MET A 214 -13.80 -9.48 -1.69
C MET A 214 -13.94 -10.60 -0.64
N GLY A 215 -15.15 -10.97 -0.25
CA GLY A 215 -15.41 -12.12 0.63
C GLY A 215 -15.87 -11.79 2.04
N ALA A 216 -16.25 -10.54 2.35
CA ALA A 216 -16.88 -10.24 3.62
C ALA A 216 -18.24 -10.93 3.73
N THR A 217 -18.47 -11.67 4.82
CA THR A 217 -19.77 -12.31 5.10
C THR A 217 -20.78 -11.30 5.59
N HIS A 218 -20.31 -10.28 6.31
CA HIS A 218 -21.11 -9.17 6.84
C HIS A 218 -20.43 -7.83 6.54
N THR A 219 -21.24 -6.80 6.34
CA THR A 219 -20.75 -5.42 6.18
C THR A 219 -21.54 -4.49 7.07
N ILE A 220 -20.88 -3.56 7.73
CA ILE A 220 -21.50 -2.59 8.65
C ILE A 220 -21.07 -1.18 8.26
N ASN A 221 -22.06 -0.30 8.01
CA ASN A 221 -21.80 1.13 7.86
C ASN A 221 -21.83 1.79 9.23
N ALA A 222 -20.66 2.19 9.74
CA ALA A 222 -20.52 2.76 11.08
C ALA A 222 -21.23 4.12 11.27
N ARG A 223 -21.63 4.82 10.18
CA ARG A 223 -22.42 6.05 10.27
C ARG A 223 -23.90 5.80 10.49
N LYS A 224 -24.38 4.57 10.22
CA LYS A 224 -25.81 4.26 10.17
C LYS A 224 -26.33 3.51 11.40
N CYS A 225 -25.46 3.12 12.33
CA CYS A 225 -25.83 2.27 13.46
C CYS A 225 -24.89 2.46 14.66
N ASN A 226 -25.26 1.87 15.80
CA ASN A 226 -24.34 1.66 16.91
C ASN A 226 -23.41 0.49 16.55
N LEU A 227 -22.18 0.80 16.17
CA LEU A 227 -21.19 -0.17 15.68
C LEU A 227 -20.92 -1.29 16.70
N ARG A 228 -20.81 -0.95 17.99
CA ARG A 228 -20.57 -1.91 19.08
C ARG A 228 -21.70 -2.96 19.13
N ASP A 229 -22.95 -2.53 19.10
CA ASP A 229 -24.09 -3.43 19.20
C ASP A 229 -24.21 -4.31 17.96
N GLU A 230 -23.98 -3.75 16.77
CA GLU A 230 -24.05 -4.53 15.52
C GLU A 230 -22.96 -5.60 15.44
N ILE A 231 -21.72 -5.28 15.84
CA ILE A 231 -20.66 -6.29 15.89
C ILE A 231 -21.00 -7.39 16.92
N ARG A 232 -21.47 -7.01 18.11
CA ARG A 232 -21.86 -7.99 19.16
C ARG A 232 -23.01 -8.91 18.74
N LYS A 233 -23.94 -8.45 17.94
CA LYS A 233 -25.01 -9.30 17.38
C LYS A 233 -24.44 -10.44 16.51
N ILE A 234 -23.32 -10.19 15.83
CA ILE A 234 -22.71 -11.16 14.90
C ILE A 234 -21.74 -12.10 15.64
N VAL A 235 -20.81 -11.52 16.43
CA VAL A 235 -19.76 -12.31 17.12
C VAL A 235 -20.15 -12.79 18.52
N GLY A 236 -21.30 -12.34 19.03
CA GLY A 236 -21.77 -12.66 20.37
C GLY A 236 -21.03 -11.89 21.47
N THR A 237 -21.36 -12.24 22.74
CA THR A 237 -20.78 -11.61 23.93
C THR A 237 -19.34 -12.00 24.20
N ALA A 238 -18.88 -13.11 23.61
CA ALA A 238 -17.50 -13.57 23.74
C ALA A 238 -16.49 -12.65 23.02
N GLY A 239 -16.97 -11.83 22.06
CA GLY A 239 -16.15 -10.96 21.23
C GLY A 239 -15.49 -11.67 20.04
N ALA A 240 -14.86 -10.90 19.17
CA ALA A 240 -14.18 -11.42 17.99
C ALA A 240 -12.82 -12.05 18.32
N ASP A 241 -12.40 -13.06 17.54
CA ASP A 241 -11.06 -13.65 17.67
C ASP A 241 -9.97 -12.70 17.18
N VAL A 242 -10.26 -11.96 16.08
CA VAL A 242 -9.34 -10.98 15.49
C VAL A 242 -10.08 -9.69 15.16
N ILE A 243 -9.47 -8.56 15.48
CA ILE A 243 -9.88 -7.27 14.92
C ILE A 243 -8.66 -6.59 14.30
N VAL A 244 -8.81 -6.12 13.06
CA VAL A 244 -7.78 -5.37 12.33
C VAL A 244 -8.23 -3.93 12.20
N ASP A 245 -7.41 -2.99 12.69
CA ASP A 245 -7.67 -1.57 12.49
C ASP A 245 -6.80 -0.99 11.38
N ASN A 246 -7.45 -0.51 10.31
CA ASN A 246 -6.82 0.21 9.21
C ASN A 246 -7.10 1.73 9.27
N THR A 247 -7.77 2.20 10.32
CA THR A 247 -8.17 3.61 10.44
C THR A 247 -7.12 4.48 11.12
N GLY A 248 -6.41 3.93 12.11
CA GLY A 248 -5.47 4.66 12.96
C GLY A 248 -6.14 5.66 13.90
N LEU A 249 -7.46 5.58 14.10
CA LEU A 249 -8.22 6.45 15.00
C LEU A 249 -8.21 5.87 16.42
N SER A 250 -7.84 6.66 17.42
CA SER A 250 -7.75 6.21 18.81
C SER A 250 -9.04 5.54 19.30
N GLU A 251 -10.19 6.15 19.03
CA GLU A 251 -11.51 5.62 19.39
C GLU A 251 -11.82 4.27 18.75
N MET A 252 -11.35 4.04 17.51
CA MET A 252 -11.52 2.77 16.82
C MET A 252 -10.60 1.70 17.37
N ILE A 253 -9.38 2.05 17.75
CA ILE A 253 -8.42 1.15 18.40
C ILE A 253 -8.95 0.72 19.77
N GLU A 254 -9.48 1.64 20.58
CA GLU A 254 -10.09 1.36 21.88
C GLU A 254 -11.31 0.44 21.73
N LEU A 255 -12.18 0.71 20.75
CA LEU A 255 -13.34 -0.13 20.44
C LEU A 255 -12.90 -1.52 19.94
N ALA A 256 -11.88 -1.60 19.08
CA ALA A 256 -11.32 -2.88 18.64
C ALA A 256 -10.85 -3.71 19.83
N TYR A 257 -10.11 -3.10 20.75
CA TYR A 257 -9.63 -3.79 21.93
C TYR A 257 -10.80 -4.26 22.82
N GLU A 258 -11.82 -3.44 23.02
CA GLU A 258 -13.01 -3.81 23.81
C GLU A 258 -13.74 -5.02 23.19
N LEU A 259 -14.00 -4.98 21.88
CA LEU A 259 -14.80 -5.99 21.18
C LEU A 259 -14.05 -7.30 20.86
N THR A 260 -12.74 -7.32 21.04
CA THR A 260 -11.94 -8.54 20.91
C THR A 260 -12.15 -9.46 22.11
N GLY A 261 -12.27 -10.75 21.86
CA GLY A 261 -12.46 -11.77 22.90
C GLY A 261 -11.27 -11.89 23.88
N PRO A 262 -11.43 -12.63 24.99
CA PRO A 262 -10.43 -12.70 26.07
C PRO A 262 -9.04 -13.22 25.64
N LYS A 263 -8.98 -14.06 24.61
CA LYS A 263 -7.74 -14.58 24.00
C LYS A 263 -7.55 -14.11 22.55
N GLY A 264 -8.36 -13.15 22.15
CA GLY A 264 -8.30 -12.57 20.80
C GLY A 264 -7.16 -11.56 20.64
N ARG A 265 -6.99 -11.08 19.44
CA ARG A 265 -5.89 -10.18 19.07
C ARG A 265 -6.35 -9.02 18.22
N VAL A 266 -5.86 -7.84 18.53
CA VAL A 266 -6.02 -6.61 17.74
C VAL A 266 -4.74 -6.35 16.97
N VAL A 267 -4.84 -6.11 15.67
CA VAL A 267 -3.72 -5.75 14.80
C VAL A 267 -3.92 -4.33 14.28
N LEU A 268 -2.98 -3.44 14.61
CA LEU A 268 -3.00 -2.04 14.20
C LEU A 268 -2.20 -1.87 12.90
N VAL A 269 -2.88 -1.44 11.86
CA VAL A 269 -2.32 -1.21 10.51
C VAL A 269 -2.41 0.26 10.12
N GLY A 270 -3.50 0.91 10.49
CA GLY A 270 -3.70 2.35 10.29
C GLY A 270 -2.66 3.17 11.05
N VAL A 271 -2.12 4.20 10.41
CA VAL A 271 -1.11 5.07 11.04
C VAL A 271 -1.83 6.18 11.81
N PRO A 272 -1.67 6.25 13.14
CA PRO A 272 -2.27 7.31 13.95
C PRO A 272 -1.61 8.66 13.69
N ARG A 273 -2.29 9.73 14.07
CA ARG A 273 -1.67 11.08 14.07
C ARG A 273 -0.61 11.17 15.15
N LYS A 274 0.42 11.94 14.87
CA LYS A 274 1.48 12.19 15.86
C LYS A 274 0.89 12.83 17.13
N GLY A 275 1.08 12.17 18.26
CA GLY A 275 0.60 12.62 19.56
C GLY A 275 -0.75 12.02 19.99
N ASP A 276 -1.45 11.33 19.10
CA ASP A 276 -2.67 10.60 19.49
C ASP A 276 -2.28 9.44 20.42
N THR A 277 -3.08 9.25 21.46
CA THR A 277 -2.92 8.20 22.46
C THR A 277 -4.20 7.37 22.56
N VAL A 278 -4.07 6.16 23.11
CA VAL A 278 -5.20 5.27 23.41
C VAL A 278 -5.24 4.95 24.88
N SER A 279 -6.45 4.79 25.45
CA SER A 279 -6.67 4.38 26.82
C SER A 279 -7.26 2.98 26.87
N LEU A 280 -6.54 2.03 27.47
CA LEU A 280 -6.92 0.62 27.47
C LEU A 280 -6.91 0.04 28.88
N TYR A 281 -7.91 -0.79 29.19
CA TYR A 281 -7.89 -1.61 30.38
C TYR A 281 -6.93 -2.79 30.21
N SER A 282 -5.80 -2.76 30.90
CA SER A 282 -4.65 -3.63 30.62
C SER A 282 -4.75 -5.05 31.20
N LEU A 283 -5.63 -5.29 32.20
CA LEU A 283 -5.70 -6.60 32.85
C LEU A 283 -5.94 -7.79 31.89
N PRO A 284 -6.78 -7.69 30.83
CA PRO A 284 -6.97 -8.78 29.88
C PRO A 284 -5.69 -9.21 29.13
N LEU A 285 -4.70 -8.32 28.99
CA LEU A 285 -3.41 -8.66 28.37
C LEU A 285 -2.66 -9.73 29.17
N HIS A 286 -2.80 -9.73 30.50
CA HIS A 286 -2.21 -10.75 31.38
C HIS A 286 -2.84 -12.15 31.20
N PHE A 287 -4.03 -12.22 30.63
CA PHE A 287 -4.77 -13.45 30.38
C PHE A 287 -4.78 -13.89 28.91
N GLY A 288 -3.96 -13.25 28.08
CA GLY A 288 -3.71 -13.68 26.71
C GLY A 288 -4.41 -12.90 25.60
N LYS A 289 -5.16 -11.83 25.93
CA LYS A 289 -5.58 -10.84 24.92
C LYS A 289 -4.32 -10.15 24.37
N GLN A 290 -4.29 -9.86 23.07
CA GLN A 290 -3.13 -9.28 22.42
C GLN A 290 -3.50 -7.97 21.72
N LEU A 291 -2.54 -7.04 21.69
CA LEU A 291 -2.55 -5.82 20.89
C LEU A 291 -1.17 -5.68 20.26
N CYS A 292 -1.10 -5.64 18.95
CA CYS A 292 0.17 -5.52 18.22
C CYS A 292 0.03 -4.57 17.03
N GLY A 293 1.13 -3.94 16.65
CA GLY A 293 1.24 -3.19 15.38
C GLY A 293 1.60 -4.11 14.23
N SER A 294 1.37 -3.62 13.01
CA SER A 294 1.81 -4.23 11.76
C SER A 294 2.67 -3.24 10.98
N HIS A 295 3.84 -3.69 10.55
CA HIS A 295 4.68 -2.94 9.63
C HIS A 295 4.64 -3.59 8.25
N GLY A 296 3.68 -3.16 7.41
CA GLY A 296 3.51 -3.71 6.07
C GLY A 296 3.12 -5.19 6.02
N GLY A 297 2.43 -5.70 7.07
CA GLY A 297 2.10 -7.12 7.19
C GLY A 297 3.30 -8.01 7.48
N GLU A 298 4.43 -7.47 7.91
CA GLU A 298 5.72 -8.20 8.09
C GLU A 298 6.09 -9.02 6.85
N THR A 299 5.80 -8.47 5.65
CA THR A 299 6.03 -9.17 4.38
C THR A 299 7.48 -9.11 3.95
N ASN A 300 7.93 -10.20 3.30
CA ASN A 300 9.13 -10.24 2.47
C ASN A 300 8.71 -10.22 0.99
N PRO A 301 8.69 -9.05 0.31
CA PRO A 301 8.16 -8.95 -1.05
C PRO A 301 8.82 -9.91 -2.04
N SER A 302 10.12 -10.20 -1.88
CA SER A 302 10.84 -11.12 -2.77
C SER A 302 10.35 -12.56 -2.71
N GLU A 303 9.73 -12.96 -1.59
CA GLU A 303 9.15 -14.30 -1.40
C GLU A 303 7.63 -14.29 -1.56
N ASP A 304 6.97 -13.27 -1.01
CA ASP A 304 5.51 -13.22 -0.92
C ASP A 304 4.86 -12.85 -2.25
N ILE A 305 5.44 -11.91 -3.01
CA ILE A 305 4.89 -11.55 -4.32
C ILE A 305 4.82 -12.78 -5.25
N PRO A 306 5.88 -13.58 -5.44
CA PRO A 306 5.79 -14.80 -6.22
C PRO A 306 4.76 -15.83 -5.71
N ARG A 307 4.55 -15.91 -4.38
CA ARG A 307 3.50 -16.77 -3.79
C ARG A 307 2.11 -16.26 -4.12
N TYR A 308 1.89 -14.96 -4.00
CA TYR A 308 0.59 -14.34 -4.25
C TYR A 308 0.22 -14.30 -5.73
N LEU A 309 1.20 -14.19 -6.64
CA LEU A 309 0.98 -14.35 -8.07
C LEU A 309 0.43 -15.75 -8.41
N LYS A 310 0.85 -16.82 -7.73
CA LYS A 310 0.26 -18.16 -7.91
C LYS A 310 -1.21 -18.21 -7.48
N LEU A 311 -1.60 -17.43 -6.46
CA LEU A 311 -3.01 -17.31 -6.06
C LEU A 311 -3.82 -16.52 -7.09
N LEU A 312 -3.23 -15.47 -7.67
CA LEU A 312 -3.81 -14.71 -8.75
C LEU A 312 -4.04 -15.60 -9.99
N ASP A 313 -3.03 -16.34 -10.44
CA ASP A 313 -3.08 -17.22 -11.59
C ASP A 313 -4.14 -18.35 -11.42
N SER A 314 -4.31 -18.83 -10.18
CA SER A 314 -5.33 -19.85 -9.86
C SER A 314 -6.74 -19.28 -9.67
N GLY A 315 -6.93 -17.96 -9.81
CA GLY A 315 -8.21 -17.28 -9.59
C GLY A 315 -8.67 -17.22 -8.13
N LYS A 316 -7.82 -17.62 -7.17
CA LYS A 316 -8.13 -17.51 -5.73
C LYS A 316 -7.97 -16.11 -5.19
N LEU A 317 -7.08 -15.32 -5.77
CA LEU A 317 -6.90 -13.91 -5.47
C LEU A 317 -7.47 -13.10 -6.62
N VAL A 318 -8.38 -12.16 -6.32
CA VAL A 318 -9.07 -11.35 -7.32
C VAL A 318 -8.74 -9.88 -7.07
N LEU A 319 -7.99 -9.25 -7.96
CA LEU A 319 -7.47 -7.90 -7.75
C LEU A 319 -8.06 -6.83 -8.68
N ALA A 320 -8.57 -7.23 -9.86
CA ALA A 320 -9.09 -6.27 -10.84
C ALA A 320 -10.19 -5.33 -10.28
N PRO A 321 -11.18 -5.80 -9.48
CA PRO A 321 -12.19 -4.92 -8.91
C PRO A 321 -11.65 -3.88 -7.91
N LEU A 322 -10.43 -4.08 -7.40
CA LEU A 322 -9.80 -3.12 -6.49
C LEU A 322 -9.38 -1.82 -7.20
N ILE A 323 -9.15 -1.85 -8.52
CA ILE A 323 -8.79 -0.66 -9.30
C ILE A 323 -10.08 -0.01 -9.78
N THR A 324 -10.56 0.98 -9.05
CA THR A 324 -11.85 1.60 -9.33
C THR A 324 -11.76 2.87 -10.17
N HIS A 325 -10.61 3.53 -10.21
CA HIS A 325 -10.41 4.76 -10.97
C HIS A 325 -8.97 4.86 -11.49
N GLU A 326 -8.82 5.45 -12.67
CA GLU A 326 -7.54 5.69 -13.32
C GLU A 326 -7.37 7.19 -13.60
N PHE A 327 -6.14 7.70 -13.41
CA PHE A 327 -5.78 9.09 -13.60
C PHE A 327 -4.45 9.21 -14.31
N SER A 328 -4.25 10.25 -15.13
CA SER A 328 -2.90 10.62 -15.53
C SER A 328 -2.13 11.28 -14.38
N LEU A 329 -0.81 11.38 -14.47
CA LEU A 329 0.01 12.04 -13.45
C LEU A 329 -0.43 13.50 -13.24
N GLU A 330 -0.84 14.19 -14.29
CA GLU A 330 -1.33 15.57 -14.24
C GLU A 330 -2.60 15.72 -13.40
N ARG A 331 -3.39 14.66 -13.32
CA ARG A 331 -4.66 14.64 -12.56
C ARG A 331 -4.54 14.01 -11.18
N ILE A 332 -3.32 13.83 -10.65
CA ILE A 332 -3.09 13.22 -9.34
C ILE A 332 -3.79 13.98 -8.20
N ASN A 333 -3.88 15.31 -8.29
CA ASN A 333 -4.57 16.11 -7.29
C ASN A 333 -6.11 15.90 -7.30
N ASP A 334 -6.69 15.61 -8.48
CA ASP A 334 -8.09 15.21 -8.58
C ASP A 334 -8.31 13.88 -7.87
N ALA A 335 -7.43 12.91 -8.12
CA ALA A 335 -7.47 11.61 -7.46
C ALA A 335 -7.37 11.73 -5.93
N ILE A 336 -6.45 12.56 -5.41
CA ILE A 336 -6.29 12.83 -3.99
C ILE A 336 -7.60 13.41 -3.41
N THR A 337 -8.24 14.33 -4.13
CA THR A 337 -9.50 14.95 -3.70
C THR A 337 -10.63 13.91 -3.64
N MET A 338 -10.76 13.06 -4.66
CA MET A 338 -11.77 12.01 -4.71
C MET A 338 -11.55 10.95 -3.61
N ILE A 339 -10.30 10.59 -3.31
CA ILE A 339 -9.99 9.67 -2.20
C ILE A 339 -10.43 10.28 -0.86
N ARG A 340 -10.14 11.57 -0.62
CA ARG A 340 -10.59 12.29 0.59
C ARG A 340 -12.10 12.35 0.68
N GLY A 341 -12.79 12.54 -0.44
CA GLY A 341 -14.25 12.52 -0.52
C GLY A 341 -14.87 11.14 -0.34
N GLY A 342 -14.08 10.05 -0.34
CA GLY A 342 -14.57 8.68 -0.25
C GLY A 342 -15.21 8.14 -1.53
N GLU A 343 -15.03 8.83 -2.65
CA GLU A 343 -15.56 8.43 -3.96
C GLU A 343 -14.84 7.18 -4.49
N ILE A 344 -13.55 7.06 -4.20
CA ILE A 344 -12.73 5.90 -4.58
C ILE A 344 -12.88 4.80 -3.53
N ALA A 345 -13.51 3.69 -3.92
CA ALA A 345 -13.75 2.55 -3.03
C ALA A 345 -12.49 1.73 -2.75
N GLY A 346 -11.79 1.29 -3.78
CA GLY A 346 -10.57 0.46 -3.69
C GLY A 346 -9.28 1.28 -3.81
N ARG A 347 -8.70 1.28 -5.01
CA ARG A 347 -7.47 2.02 -5.36
C ARG A 347 -7.70 2.97 -6.53
N GLY A 348 -7.22 4.19 -6.41
CA GLY A 348 -6.93 5.06 -7.53
C GLY A 348 -5.57 4.69 -8.12
N MET A 349 -5.50 4.56 -9.43
CA MET A 349 -4.29 4.20 -10.17
C MET A 349 -3.83 5.37 -11.02
N VAL A 350 -2.58 5.78 -10.85
CA VAL A 350 -1.91 6.70 -11.77
C VAL A 350 -1.34 5.89 -12.93
N VAL A 351 -1.77 6.23 -14.14
CA VAL A 351 -1.26 5.65 -15.38
C VAL A 351 -0.24 6.63 -15.95
N MET A 352 1.01 6.17 -16.09
CA MET A 352 2.04 6.97 -16.73
C MET A 352 1.87 6.89 -18.26
N ASN A 353 1.96 8.03 -18.93
CA ASN A 353 1.73 8.10 -20.38
C ASN A 353 2.71 7.22 -21.16
N ASP A 354 2.17 6.45 -22.10
CA ASP A 354 2.89 5.56 -23.03
C ASP A 354 3.64 6.29 -24.15
N SER A 355 4.29 7.40 -23.91
CA SER A 355 5.22 7.92 -24.90
C SER A 355 6.52 7.10 -24.81
N CYS A 356 6.63 6.11 -25.72
CA CYS A 356 7.80 5.27 -26.01
C CYS A 356 8.08 4.09 -25.05
N VAL A 357 7.36 2.98 -25.21
CA VAL A 357 7.94 1.64 -25.10
C VAL A 357 7.38 0.79 -26.23
N GLU A 358 8.06 0.77 -27.35
CA GLU A 358 8.06 -0.45 -28.14
C GLU A 358 8.94 -1.46 -27.42
N PRO A 359 8.50 -2.72 -27.24
CA PRO A 359 9.39 -3.77 -26.75
C PRO A 359 10.55 -3.84 -27.74
N ILE A 360 11.77 -3.82 -27.19
CA ILE A 360 12.98 -4.14 -27.98
C ILE A 360 12.80 -5.61 -28.35
N HIS A 361 12.29 -5.85 -29.53
CA HIS A 361 12.31 -7.16 -30.17
C HIS A 361 13.74 -7.35 -30.71
N ASP A 362 14.52 -8.26 -30.09
CA ASP A 362 15.67 -8.91 -30.71
C ASP A 362 15.20 -9.90 -31.78
#